data_ac244f840887d1b15d8d9395c10fdfca
#
_entry.id   ac244f840887d1b15d8d9395c10fdfca
#
_cell.length_a   1.000
_cell.length_b   1.000
_cell.length_c   1.000
_cell.angle_alpha   90.00
_cell.angle_beta   90.00
_cell.angle_gamma   90.00
#
_symmetry.space_group_name_H-M   'P 1'
#
loop_
_entity.id
_entity.type
_entity.pdbx_description
1 polymer ?
#
loop_
_entity_poly.entity_id
_entity_poly.type
_entity_poly.pdbx_seq_one_letter_code
_entity_poly.pdbx_strand_id
1 'polypeptide(L)'
;MTIHEDALAXVKXNAXXGGVPAMLAALDDYGXNREFLMNVGPEKGPILQERIRNLPAGASVLECGCFCGYSSILIGSVLPQDDKLTGIEVNSDSVDVARQMIEYARLSDRVEIIFGSSSDVIPTLEGPFDLIFLDHWKDLYKPDLLALEDNDLLKPGSIVFADNVGPHFNPEEYLDYVRNCGHYETQYVESHIEYRDDEDGVEISVFTG
;
A
#
# COMPACT_ATOMS: atom_id res chain seq x y z
N MET A 1 -21.96 12.46 -4.34
CA MET A 1 -20.64 12.10 -4.82
C MET A 1 -19.76 11.89 -3.59
N THR A 2 -19.18 10.72 -3.47
CA THR A 2 -18.27 10.41 -2.34
C THR A 2 -16.92 11.11 -2.55
N ILE A 3 -16.12 11.19 -1.50
CA ILE A 3 -14.75 11.71 -1.60
C ILE A 3 -13.94 10.94 -2.66
N HIS A 4 -14.16 9.64 -2.74
CA HIS A 4 -13.48 8.76 -3.69
C HIS A 4 -13.86 9.12 -5.14
N GLU A 5 -15.15 9.30 -5.41
CA GLU A 5 -15.65 9.69 -6.73
C GLU A 5 -15.15 11.07 -7.15
N ASP A 6 -15.08 12.00 -6.18
CA ASP A 6 -14.61 13.36 -6.46
C ASP A 6 -13.10 13.35 -6.78
N ALA A 7 -12.32 12.57 -6.06
CA ALA A 7 -10.88 12.39 -6.32
C ALA A 7 -10.66 11.80 -7.72
N LEU A 8 -11.42 10.79 -8.10
CA LEU A 8 -11.34 10.20 -9.45
C LEU A 8 -11.71 11.22 -10.53
N ALA A 9 -12.74 12.00 -10.30
CA ALA A 9 -13.12 13.07 -11.22
C ALA A 9 -12.00 14.10 -11.39
N UNK A 10 -11.32 14.34 -10.46
CA UNK A 10 -10.28 15.15 -10.43
C UNK A 10 -9.24 14.67 -11.23
N VAL A 11 -8.88 13.47 -11.02
CA VAL A 11 -7.82 12.81 -11.82
C VAL A 11 -8.17 12.85 -13.33
N LYS A 12 -9.36 12.42 -13.66
CA LYS A 12 -9.82 12.41 -15.07
C LYS A 12 -9.84 13.78 -15.74
N UNK A 13 -9.82 14.70 -14.93
CA UNK A 13 -9.78 15.95 -15.31
C UNK A 13 -8.51 16.42 -15.64
N ASN A 14 -7.56 16.11 -14.87
CA ASN A 14 -6.18 16.69 -14.88
C ASN A 14 -5.07 15.79 -15.49
N ALA A 15 -5.36 14.60 -15.77
CA ALA A 15 -4.36 13.62 -16.29
C ALA A 15 -4.91 12.83 -17.51
N UNK A 16 -4.12 12.28 -18.40
CA UNK A 16 -4.40 11.53 -19.48
C UNK A 16 -4.52 10.10 -19.10
N UNK A 17 -5.14 9.25 -19.59
CA UNK A 17 -5.19 7.97 -19.42
C UNK A 17 -3.92 7.42 -19.52
N GLY A 18 -3.47 6.72 -18.64
CA GLY A 18 -2.13 6.12 -18.61
C GLY A 18 -1.03 7.04 -18.06
N GLY A 19 -1.38 8.28 -17.79
CA GLY A 19 -0.40 9.26 -17.32
C GLY A 19 -0.20 9.20 -15.81
N VAL A 20 0.32 8.10 -15.26
CA VAL A 20 0.38 7.87 -13.81
C VAL A 20 1.03 9.04 -13.04
N PRO A 21 2.17 9.62 -13.48
CA PRO A 21 2.71 10.77 -12.73
C PRO A 21 1.73 11.93 -12.59
N ALA A 22 0.97 12.23 -13.65
CA ALA A 22 -0.03 13.32 -13.59
C ALA A 22 -1.25 12.91 -12.75
N MET A 23 -1.61 11.63 -12.75
CA MET A 23 -2.68 11.11 -11.89
C MET A 23 -2.31 11.25 -10.41
N LEU A 24 -1.11 10.84 -10.04
CA LEU A 24 -0.62 10.97 -8.66
C LEU A 24 -0.55 12.44 -8.25
N ALA A 25 -0.01 13.30 -9.13
CA ALA A 25 0.06 14.74 -8.85
C ALA A 25 -1.33 15.36 -8.65
N ALA A 26 -2.34 14.89 -9.40
CA ALA A 26 -3.71 15.39 -9.23
C ALA A 26 -4.33 14.94 -7.90
N LEU A 27 -4.00 13.73 -7.45
CA LEU A 27 -4.43 13.22 -6.14
C LEU A 27 -3.73 13.96 -5.00
N ASP A 28 -2.43 14.25 -5.17
CA ASP A 28 -1.68 15.04 -4.19
C ASP A 28 -2.24 16.47 -4.09
N ASP A 29 -2.53 17.10 -5.24
CA ASP A 29 -3.15 18.43 -5.26
C ASP A 29 -4.52 18.42 -4.57
N TYR A 30 -5.29 17.37 -4.80
CA TYR A 30 -6.59 17.20 -4.14
C TYR A 30 -6.38 17.06 -2.61
N GLY A 31 -5.52 16.18 -2.22
CA GLY A 31 -5.20 15.94 -0.80
C GLY A 31 -4.73 17.19 -0.04
N UNK A 32 -4.08 17.92 -0.84
CA UNK A 32 -3.52 19.00 -0.31
C UNK A 32 -4.33 20.10 -0.32
N ASN A 33 -5.16 20.39 -1.16
CA ASN A 33 -5.83 21.67 -1.35
C ASN A 33 -7.36 21.62 -1.21
N ARG A 34 -7.96 20.45 -1.17
CA ARG A 34 -9.41 20.28 -1.11
C ARG A 34 -9.85 19.48 0.11
N GLU A 35 -9.58 18.18 0.12
CA GLU A 35 -10.03 17.30 1.19
C GLU A 35 -8.98 16.22 1.43
N PHE A 36 -8.61 16.02 2.67
CA PHE A 36 -7.55 15.08 3.08
C PHE A 36 -7.83 13.68 2.53
N LEU A 37 -6.83 13.12 1.85
CA LEU A 37 -6.84 11.74 1.38
C LEU A 37 -5.77 10.94 2.16
N MET A 38 -6.14 9.78 2.66
CA MET A 38 -5.22 8.90 3.38
C MET A 38 -4.39 8.09 2.40
N ASN A 39 -3.56 8.77 1.64
CA ASN A 39 -2.64 8.17 0.66
C ASN A 39 -1.27 7.94 1.30
N VAL A 40 -0.45 7.07 0.74
CA VAL A 40 0.97 6.98 1.14
C VAL A 40 1.71 8.28 0.83
N GLY A 41 1.22 9.07 -0.13
CA GLY A 41 1.64 10.42 -0.42
C GLY A 41 3.00 10.57 -1.10
N PRO A 42 3.36 11.84 -1.42
CA PRO A 42 4.56 12.11 -2.22
C PRO A 42 5.88 11.99 -1.45
N GLU A 43 5.85 11.90 -0.12
CA GLU A 43 7.06 11.75 0.68
C GLU A 43 7.42 10.27 0.88
N LYS A 44 6.45 9.45 1.31
CA LYS A 44 6.66 8.02 1.60
C LYS A 44 6.57 7.15 0.34
N GLY A 45 5.77 7.57 -0.65
CA GLY A 45 5.60 6.83 -1.90
C GLY A 45 6.91 6.48 -2.62
N PRO A 46 7.83 7.45 -2.80
CA PRO A 46 9.14 7.14 -3.42
C PRO A 46 9.96 6.11 -2.64
N ILE A 47 9.85 6.07 -1.30
CA ILE A 47 10.54 5.07 -0.48
C ILE A 47 9.99 3.68 -0.80
N LEU A 48 8.65 3.57 -0.88
CA LEU A 48 7.99 2.32 -1.25
C LEU A 48 8.39 1.89 -2.68
N GLN A 49 8.37 2.82 -3.63
CA GLN A 49 8.76 2.52 -5.02
C GLN A 49 10.21 2.04 -5.12
N GLU A 50 11.11 2.60 -4.31
CA GLU A 50 12.51 2.16 -4.29
C GLU A 50 12.61 0.69 -3.86
N ARG A 51 11.85 0.29 -2.84
CA ARG A 51 11.84 -1.12 -2.41
C ARG A 51 11.32 -2.04 -3.53
N ILE A 52 10.25 -1.62 -4.20
CA ILE A 52 9.65 -2.42 -5.28
C ILE A 52 10.62 -2.57 -6.46
N ARG A 53 11.29 -1.49 -6.88
CA ARG A 53 12.26 -1.56 -8.00
C ARG A 53 13.42 -2.51 -7.73
N ASN A 54 13.68 -2.82 -6.46
CA ASN A 54 14.77 -3.71 -6.07
C ASN A 54 14.32 -5.16 -5.83
N LEU A 55 13.05 -5.48 -6.08
CA LEU A 55 12.54 -6.84 -5.96
C LEU A 55 13.07 -7.71 -7.12
N PRO A 56 13.13 -9.03 -6.92
CA PRO A 56 13.52 -9.93 -8.01
C PRO A 56 12.46 -9.94 -9.13
N ALA A 57 12.87 -10.32 -10.33
CA ALA A 57 11.94 -10.45 -11.46
C ALA A 57 10.88 -11.52 -11.17
N GLY A 58 9.65 -11.25 -11.54
CA GLY A 58 8.52 -12.13 -11.24
C GLY A 58 7.96 -11.93 -9.85
N ALA A 59 8.21 -10.77 -9.26
CA ALA A 59 7.80 -10.47 -7.88
C ALA A 59 6.28 -10.42 -7.73
N SER A 60 5.83 -10.86 -6.56
CA SER A 60 4.45 -10.77 -6.12
C SER A 60 4.36 -9.80 -4.95
N VAL A 61 3.47 -8.81 -5.06
CA VAL A 61 3.28 -7.76 -4.05
C VAL A 61 1.85 -7.83 -3.51
N LEU A 62 1.70 -7.68 -2.20
CA LEU A 62 0.40 -7.61 -1.53
C LEU A 62 0.24 -6.21 -0.93
N GLU A 63 -0.95 -5.63 -1.07
CA GLU A 63 -1.30 -4.35 -0.45
C GLU A 63 -2.55 -4.54 0.41
N CYS A 64 -2.47 -4.19 1.68
CA CYS A 64 -3.61 -4.19 2.59
C CYS A 64 -4.03 -2.74 2.83
N GLY A 65 -5.22 -2.38 2.30
CA GLY A 65 -5.72 -1.01 2.31
C GLY A 65 -5.34 -0.28 1.03
N CYS A 66 -6.25 -0.25 0.07
CA CYS A 66 -6.00 0.40 -1.23
C CYS A 66 -6.66 1.76 -1.32
N PHE A 67 -7.63 2.03 -0.46
CA PHE A 67 -8.42 3.26 -0.48
C PHE A 67 -8.87 3.55 -1.93
N CYS A 68 -8.61 4.74 -2.47
CA CYS A 68 -9.02 5.08 -3.85
C CYS A 68 -7.97 4.71 -4.91
N GLY A 69 -6.95 3.91 -4.55
CA GLY A 69 -6.01 3.36 -5.50
C GLY A 69 -4.73 4.17 -5.75
N TYR A 70 -4.44 5.17 -4.91
CA TYR A 70 -3.21 5.96 -5.05
C TYR A 70 -1.97 5.05 -5.00
N SER A 71 -1.82 4.32 -3.90
CA SER A 71 -0.68 3.41 -3.71
C SER A 71 -0.67 2.29 -4.74
N SER A 72 -1.86 1.78 -5.10
CA SER A 72 -1.98 0.72 -6.10
C SER A 72 -1.42 1.16 -7.47
N ILE A 73 -1.76 2.40 -7.94
CA ILE A 73 -1.20 2.88 -9.21
C ILE A 73 0.27 3.30 -9.07
N LEU A 74 0.67 3.79 -7.89
CA LEU A 74 2.07 4.13 -7.62
C LEU A 74 2.95 2.87 -7.68
N ILE A 75 2.53 1.78 -7.01
CA ILE A 75 3.22 0.49 -7.02
C ILE A 75 3.21 -0.08 -8.44
N GLY A 76 2.01 -0.20 -9.03
CA GLY A 76 1.85 -0.79 -10.36
C GLY A 76 2.65 -0.09 -11.46
N SER A 77 2.90 1.23 -11.29
CA SER A 77 3.65 2.00 -12.29
C SER A 77 5.13 1.63 -12.36
N VAL A 78 5.67 1.04 -11.29
CA VAL A 78 7.10 0.65 -11.25
C VAL A 78 7.30 -0.87 -11.28
N LEU A 79 6.22 -1.66 -11.18
CA LEU A 79 6.31 -3.10 -11.34
C LEU A 79 6.64 -3.47 -12.79
N PRO A 80 7.60 -4.37 -13.03
CA PRO A 80 7.77 -4.98 -14.34
C PRO A 80 6.48 -5.65 -14.84
N GLN A 81 6.38 -5.88 -16.15
CA GLN A 81 5.15 -6.35 -16.77
C GLN A 81 4.66 -7.70 -16.22
N ASP A 82 5.58 -8.57 -15.85
CA ASP A 82 5.25 -9.92 -15.40
C ASP A 82 5.02 -10.02 -13.89
N ASP A 83 5.29 -8.92 -13.15
CA ASP A 83 5.09 -8.85 -11.71
C ASP A 83 3.63 -8.48 -11.41
N LYS A 84 3.16 -8.84 -10.22
CA LYS A 84 1.74 -8.65 -9.85
C LYS A 84 1.59 -7.94 -8.50
N LEU A 85 0.57 -7.09 -8.43
CA LEU A 85 0.08 -6.51 -7.19
C LEU A 85 -1.32 -7.03 -6.93
N THR A 86 -1.52 -7.62 -5.75
CA THR A 86 -2.84 -7.95 -5.23
C THR A 86 -3.15 -6.97 -4.11
N GLY A 87 -4.23 -6.20 -4.24
CA GLY A 87 -4.68 -5.27 -3.20
C GLY A 87 -5.93 -5.80 -2.52
N ILE A 88 -6.07 -5.55 -1.21
CA ILE A 88 -7.25 -5.89 -0.42
C ILE A 88 -7.87 -4.61 0.08
N GLU A 89 -9.18 -4.44 -0.10
CA GLU A 89 -9.90 -3.26 0.38
C GLU A 89 -11.29 -3.67 0.87
N VAL A 90 -11.65 -3.21 2.08
CA VAL A 90 -12.89 -3.60 2.76
C VAL A 90 -14.07 -2.70 2.40
N ASN A 91 -13.80 -1.49 1.90
CA ASN A 91 -14.86 -0.52 1.56
C ASN A 91 -15.22 -0.65 0.07
N SER A 92 -16.49 -1.02 -0.20
CA SER A 92 -16.94 -1.25 -1.58
C SER A 92 -16.81 -0.02 -2.48
N ASP A 93 -17.05 1.19 -1.93
CA ASP A 93 -16.98 2.42 -2.71
C ASP A 93 -15.50 2.71 -3.09
N SER A 94 -14.59 2.43 -2.17
CA SER A 94 -13.14 2.52 -2.43
C SER A 94 -12.72 1.54 -3.52
N VAL A 95 -13.17 0.29 -3.42
CA VAL A 95 -12.84 -0.77 -4.41
C VAL A 95 -13.28 -0.34 -5.82
N ASP A 96 -14.51 0.17 -5.94
CA ASP A 96 -15.03 0.57 -7.26
C ASP A 96 -14.22 1.71 -7.86
N VAL A 97 -13.81 2.69 -7.03
CA VAL A 97 -12.99 3.81 -7.49
C VAL A 97 -11.55 3.35 -7.78
N ALA A 98 -10.96 2.53 -6.90
CA ALA A 98 -9.60 2.01 -7.11
C ALA A 98 -9.50 1.24 -8.43
N ARG A 99 -10.47 0.38 -8.72
CA ARG A 99 -10.50 -0.36 -9.99
C ARG A 99 -10.58 0.57 -11.20
N GLN A 100 -11.40 1.63 -11.13
CA GLN A 100 -11.47 2.62 -12.20
C GLN A 100 -10.14 3.40 -12.34
N MET A 101 -9.50 3.70 -11.20
CA MET A 101 -8.21 4.38 -11.18
C MET A 101 -7.13 3.52 -11.88
N ILE A 102 -7.11 2.21 -11.54
CA ILE A 102 -6.17 1.24 -12.13
C ILE A 102 -6.42 1.10 -13.63
N GLU A 103 -7.70 1.00 -14.05
CA GLU A 103 -8.06 0.93 -15.47
C GLU A 103 -7.62 2.19 -16.20
N TYR A 104 -7.86 3.37 -15.61
CA TYR A 104 -7.47 4.65 -16.20
C TYR A 104 -5.94 4.78 -16.29
N ALA A 105 -5.21 4.21 -15.33
CA ALA A 105 -3.75 4.15 -15.33
C ALA A 105 -3.19 3.14 -16.32
N ARG A 106 -4.05 2.26 -16.91
CA ARG A 106 -3.67 1.16 -17.81
C ARG A 106 -2.78 0.13 -17.10
N LEU A 107 -3.16 -0.23 -15.87
CA LEU A 107 -2.40 -1.16 -15.04
C LEU A 107 -3.19 -2.43 -14.71
N SER A 108 -4.37 -2.64 -15.34
CA SER A 108 -5.25 -3.78 -15.05
C SER A 108 -4.64 -5.14 -15.41
N ASP A 109 -3.56 -5.15 -16.18
CA ASP A 109 -2.82 -6.38 -16.50
C ASP A 109 -1.94 -6.88 -15.35
N ARG A 110 -1.65 -6.02 -14.38
CA ARG A 110 -0.73 -6.34 -13.28
C ARG A 110 -1.22 -5.97 -11.88
N VAL A 111 -2.35 -5.23 -11.76
CA VAL A 111 -2.91 -4.81 -10.48
C VAL A 111 -4.34 -5.31 -10.37
N GLU A 112 -4.61 -6.05 -9.30
CA GLU A 112 -5.95 -6.58 -8.99
C GLU A 112 -6.35 -6.16 -7.58
N ILE A 113 -7.61 -5.72 -7.40
CA ILE A 113 -8.15 -5.38 -6.08
C ILE A 113 -9.23 -6.39 -5.71
N ILE A 114 -9.06 -7.03 -4.56
CA ILE A 114 -10.01 -7.97 -3.95
C ILE A 114 -10.83 -7.20 -2.92
N PHE A 115 -12.16 -7.27 -3.06
CA PHE A 115 -13.09 -6.71 -2.07
C PHE A 115 -13.21 -7.67 -0.90
N GLY A 116 -12.92 -7.22 0.31
CA GLY A 116 -13.05 -8.03 1.52
C GLY A 116 -12.19 -7.51 2.66
N SER A 117 -12.40 -8.05 3.85
CA SER A 117 -11.51 -7.75 4.97
C SER A 117 -10.19 -8.51 4.81
N SER A 118 -9.10 -7.93 5.29
CA SER A 118 -7.79 -8.59 5.25
C SER A 118 -7.85 -9.96 5.95
N SER A 119 -8.52 -10.02 7.10
CA SER A 119 -8.63 -11.27 7.87
C SER A 119 -9.37 -12.39 7.13
N ASP A 120 -10.31 -12.06 6.23
CA ASP A 120 -11.02 -13.07 5.42
C ASP A 120 -10.24 -13.43 4.15
N VAL A 121 -9.57 -12.46 3.56
CA VAL A 121 -8.90 -12.63 2.26
C VAL A 121 -7.53 -13.30 2.42
N ILE A 122 -6.70 -12.85 3.39
CA ILE A 122 -5.33 -13.37 3.55
C ILE A 122 -5.28 -14.90 3.56
N PRO A 123 -6.13 -15.62 4.33
CA PRO A 123 -6.06 -17.09 4.32
C PRO A 123 -6.41 -17.76 3.00
N THR A 124 -6.94 -17.01 2.03
CA THR A 124 -7.32 -17.56 0.70
C THR A 124 -6.26 -17.29 -0.37
N LEU A 125 -5.23 -16.50 -0.05
CA LEU A 125 -4.22 -16.09 -1.02
C LEU A 125 -3.21 -17.20 -1.28
N GLU A 126 -2.60 -17.13 -2.44
CA GLU A 126 -1.46 -17.97 -2.81
C GLU A 126 -0.19 -17.11 -2.78
N GLY A 127 0.86 -17.61 -2.14
CA GLY A 127 2.10 -16.89 -1.97
C GLY A 127 3.32 -17.73 -2.28
N PRO A 128 4.49 -17.40 -1.80
CA PRO A 128 4.77 -16.26 -0.92
C PRO A 128 4.91 -14.93 -1.68
N PHE A 129 4.69 -13.83 -0.97
CA PHE A 129 4.85 -12.47 -1.50
C PHE A 129 6.27 -11.97 -1.24
N ASP A 130 6.78 -11.17 -2.17
CA ASP A 130 8.10 -10.53 -2.06
C ASP A 130 8.04 -9.23 -1.27
N LEU A 131 6.91 -8.52 -1.35
CA LEU A 131 6.68 -7.33 -0.54
C LEU A 131 5.22 -7.25 -0.14
N ILE A 132 4.99 -6.91 1.13
CA ILE A 132 3.66 -6.67 1.70
C ILE A 132 3.62 -5.20 2.16
N PHE A 133 2.65 -4.44 1.65
CA PHE A 133 2.43 -3.05 2.05
C PHE A 133 1.21 -3.02 2.98
N LEU A 134 1.43 -2.63 4.24
CA LEU A 134 0.38 -2.50 5.25
C LEU A 134 0.01 -1.02 5.38
N ASP A 135 -1.21 -0.67 4.98
CA ASP A 135 -1.71 0.70 5.03
C ASP A 135 -3.22 0.75 5.34
N HIS A 136 -3.68 -0.19 6.12
CA HIS A 136 -5.08 -0.26 6.54
C HIS A 136 -5.20 0.10 8.04
N TRP A 137 -6.23 -0.40 8.73
CA TRP A 137 -6.42 -0.14 10.17
C TRP A 137 -5.23 -0.67 10.98
N LYS A 138 -4.63 0.21 11.78
CA LYS A 138 -3.36 -0.07 12.48
C LYS A 138 -3.47 -1.22 13.48
N ASP A 139 -4.68 -1.40 14.08
CA ASP A 139 -4.94 -2.53 15.00
C ASP A 139 -4.87 -3.89 14.28
N LEU A 140 -4.97 -3.91 12.97
CA LEU A 140 -4.91 -5.14 12.17
C LEU A 140 -3.49 -5.49 11.72
N TYR A 141 -2.52 -4.58 11.86
CA TYR A 141 -1.15 -4.82 11.36
C TYR A 141 -0.55 -6.10 11.95
N LYS A 142 -0.62 -6.27 13.28
CA LYS A 142 -0.06 -7.47 13.92
C LYS A 142 -0.89 -8.73 13.61
N PRO A 143 -2.23 -8.74 13.79
CA PRO A 143 -3.01 -9.93 13.44
C PRO A 143 -2.84 -10.37 11.99
N ASP A 144 -2.79 -9.43 11.05
CA ASP A 144 -2.63 -9.76 9.63
C ASP A 144 -1.22 -10.26 9.33
N LEU A 145 -0.19 -9.68 9.98
CA LEU A 145 1.18 -10.19 9.84
C LEU A 145 1.27 -11.64 10.31
N LEU A 146 0.66 -11.97 11.46
CA LEU A 146 0.62 -13.34 11.96
C LEU A 146 -0.14 -14.26 11.00
N ALA A 147 -1.25 -13.78 10.41
CA ALA A 147 -1.98 -14.54 9.40
C ALA A 147 -1.12 -14.81 8.16
N LEU A 148 -0.31 -13.84 7.74
CA LEU A 148 0.61 -14.03 6.62
C LEU A 148 1.66 -15.10 6.93
N GLU A 149 2.21 -15.09 8.15
CA GLU A 149 3.16 -16.12 8.62
C GLU A 149 2.49 -17.50 8.69
N ASP A 150 1.31 -17.60 9.32
CA ASP A 150 0.59 -18.85 9.53
C ASP A 150 0.15 -19.51 8.22
N ASN A 151 0.01 -18.74 7.14
CA ASN A 151 -0.40 -19.27 5.83
C ASN A 151 0.76 -19.39 4.85
N ASP A 152 2.01 -19.34 5.33
CA ASP A 152 3.23 -19.46 4.50
C ASP A 152 3.28 -18.45 3.35
N LEU A 153 2.76 -17.23 3.61
CA LEU A 153 2.73 -16.16 2.60
C LEU A 153 3.99 -15.28 2.63
N LEU A 154 4.93 -15.57 3.54
CA LEU A 154 6.24 -14.92 3.63
C LEU A 154 7.34 -15.95 3.36
N LYS A 155 8.47 -15.48 2.84
CA LYS A 155 9.70 -16.27 2.66
C LYS A 155 10.89 -15.44 3.15
N PRO A 156 12.02 -16.06 3.51
CA PRO A 156 13.20 -15.26 3.85
C PRO A 156 13.51 -14.27 2.74
N GLY A 157 13.62 -12.99 3.10
CA GLY A 157 13.80 -11.88 2.18
C GLY A 157 12.52 -11.11 1.85
N SER A 158 11.33 -11.62 2.22
CA SER A 158 10.08 -10.86 2.07
C SER A 158 10.16 -9.56 2.87
N ILE A 159 9.70 -8.47 2.26
CA ILE A 159 9.69 -7.14 2.89
C ILE A 159 8.26 -6.82 3.34
N VAL A 160 8.11 -6.45 4.61
CA VAL A 160 6.86 -5.87 5.13
C VAL A 160 7.10 -4.37 5.30
N PHE A 161 6.38 -3.58 4.54
CA PHE A 161 6.45 -2.11 4.57
C PHE A 161 5.16 -1.61 5.23
N ALA A 162 5.27 -1.08 6.44
CA ALA A 162 4.12 -0.62 7.21
C ALA A 162 4.11 0.91 7.26
N ASP A 163 3.04 1.51 6.76
CA ASP A 163 2.87 2.96 6.78
C ASP A 163 2.22 3.43 8.08
N ASN A 164 2.37 4.71 8.39
CA ASN A 164 1.77 5.38 9.54
C ASN A 164 2.11 4.67 10.86
N VAL A 165 3.38 4.46 11.10
CA VAL A 165 3.83 3.85 12.36
C VAL A 165 4.49 4.87 13.30
N GLY A 166 4.40 6.16 12.97
CA GLY A 166 4.95 7.24 13.77
C GLY A 166 4.14 7.50 15.05
N PRO A 167 4.53 8.55 15.82
CA PRO A 167 3.97 8.77 17.16
C PRO A 167 2.46 8.96 17.20
N HIS A 168 1.86 9.49 16.13
CA HIS A 168 0.42 9.76 16.09
C HIS A 168 -0.40 8.46 16.06
N PHE A 169 0.04 7.47 15.28
CA PHE A 169 -0.67 6.21 15.08
C PHE A 169 -0.17 5.10 15.98
N ASN A 170 1.13 5.00 16.13
CA ASN A 170 1.87 4.12 17.05
C ASN A 170 1.24 2.72 17.22
N PRO A 171 1.25 1.85 16.18
CA PRO A 171 0.76 0.49 16.33
C PRO A 171 1.72 -0.34 17.19
N GLU A 172 1.67 -0.12 18.51
CA GLU A 172 2.66 -0.60 19.47
C GLU A 172 2.83 -2.11 19.44
N GLU A 173 1.72 -2.86 19.33
CA GLU A 173 1.79 -4.32 19.33
C GLU A 173 2.50 -4.88 18.10
N TYR A 174 2.30 -4.23 16.92
CA TYR A 174 2.98 -4.58 15.69
C TYR A 174 4.48 -4.25 15.78
N LEU A 175 4.79 -3.02 16.19
CA LEU A 175 6.18 -2.56 16.30
C LEU A 175 6.97 -3.41 17.30
N ASP A 176 6.37 -3.69 18.46
CA ASP A 176 7.03 -4.56 19.45
C ASP A 176 7.30 -5.94 18.88
N TYR A 177 6.33 -6.49 18.13
CA TYR A 177 6.47 -7.82 17.54
C TYR A 177 7.62 -7.85 16.53
N VAL A 178 7.58 -7.01 15.50
CA VAL A 178 8.60 -7.08 14.43
C VAL A 178 10.00 -6.77 14.92
N ARG A 179 10.10 -5.91 15.97
CA ARG A 179 11.41 -5.51 16.52
C ARG A 179 12.01 -6.53 17.48
N ASN A 180 11.18 -7.40 18.09
CA ASN A 180 11.65 -8.24 19.20
C ASN A 180 11.42 -9.74 19.03
N CYS A 181 10.63 -10.20 18.06
CA CYS A 181 10.34 -11.64 17.90
C CYS A 181 11.54 -12.44 17.35
N GLY A 182 12.50 -11.78 16.72
CA GLY A 182 13.70 -12.45 16.19
C GLY A 182 13.56 -12.94 14.76
N HIS A 183 12.40 -12.72 14.12
CA HIS A 183 12.13 -13.18 12.75
C HIS A 183 12.25 -12.05 11.70
N TYR A 184 12.60 -10.84 12.14
CA TYR A 184 12.68 -9.68 11.23
C TYR A 184 13.93 -8.84 11.51
N GLU A 185 14.50 -8.31 10.44
CA GLU A 185 15.45 -7.20 10.51
C GLU A 185 14.69 -5.93 10.12
N THR A 186 14.59 -4.96 11.03
CA THR A 186 13.72 -3.80 10.84
C THR A 186 14.50 -2.48 10.74
N GLN A 187 13.89 -1.53 10.04
CA GLN A 187 14.39 -0.16 9.91
C GLN A 187 13.20 0.80 9.96
N TYR A 188 13.25 1.76 10.90
CA TYR A 188 12.30 2.86 10.94
C TYR A 188 12.83 4.00 10.06
N VAL A 189 11.97 4.54 9.20
CA VAL A 189 12.30 5.71 8.37
C VAL A 189 11.35 6.85 8.73
N GLU A 190 11.92 7.94 9.26
CA GLU A 190 11.16 9.14 9.65
C GLU A 190 10.53 9.82 8.43
N SER A 191 9.32 10.31 8.60
CA SER A 191 8.55 11.01 7.58
C SER A 191 7.45 11.84 8.26
N HIS A 192 6.46 12.26 7.48
CA HIS A 192 5.32 13.02 7.98
C HIS A 192 4.00 12.39 7.54
N ILE A 193 2.92 12.71 8.24
CA ILE A 193 1.57 12.37 7.78
C ILE A 193 1.37 13.10 6.46
N GLU A 194 0.85 12.41 5.47
CA GLU A 194 0.69 12.95 4.12
C GLU A 194 -0.05 14.29 4.13
N TYR A 195 0.51 15.24 3.42
CA TYR A 195 0.00 16.62 3.27
C TYR A 195 -0.01 17.44 4.57
N ARG A 196 0.75 17.03 5.60
CA ARG A 196 0.81 17.70 6.92
C ARG A 196 2.25 17.75 7.43
N ASP A 197 2.47 18.54 8.49
CA ASP A 197 3.78 18.64 9.16
C ASP A 197 3.85 17.75 10.44
N ASP A 198 2.83 16.91 10.66
CA ASP A 198 2.79 16.02 11.83
C ASP A 198 3.76 14.85 11.63
N GLU A 199 4.58 14.58 12.65
CA GLU A 199 5.57 13.49 12.61
C GLU A 199 4.93 12.13 12.35
N ASP A 200 5.53 11.35 11.47
CA ASP A 200 5.13 10.00 11.14
C ASP A 200 6.35 9.20 10.67
N GLY A 201 6.14 8.02 10.15
CA GLY A 201 7.20 7.21 9.60
C GLY A 201 6.69 5.88 9.09
N VAL A 202 7.61 5.15 8.49
CA VAL A 202 7.35 3.80 8.00
C VAL A 202 8.30 2.82 8.69
N GLU A 203 7.81 1.63 8.97
CA GLU A 203 8.65 0.52 9.45
C GLU A 203 8.85 -0.45 8.29
N ILE A 204 10.10 -0.70 7.94
CA ILE A 204 10.47 -1.62 6.86
C ILE A 204 11.12 -2.83 7.51
N SER A 205 10.47 -3.98 7.42
CA SER A 205 10.87 -5.21 8.11
C SER A 205 11.15 -6.30 7.09
N VAL A 206 12.36 -6.86 7.12
CA VAL A 206 12.73 -7.97 6.23
C VAL A 206 12.61 -9.27 7.02
N PHE A 207 11.77 -10.18 6.54
CA PHE A 207 11.55 -11.48 7.17
C PHE A 207 12.79 -12.36 6.98
N THR A 208 13.31 -12.92 8.06
CA THR A 208 14.52 -13.75 8.05
C THR A 208 14.22 -15.25 8.16
N GLY A 209 12.98 -15.61 8.58
CA GLY A 209 12.56 -16.99 8.76
C GLY A 209 12.42 -17.38 10.21
#